data_1480f3bde71f31aad0ebd2af071307b1
#
_entry.id   1480f3bde71f31aad0ebd2af071307b1
#
_cell.length_a   1.000
_cell.length_b   1.000
_cell.length_c   1.000
_cell.angle_alpha   90.00
_cell.angle_beta   90.00
_cell.angle_gamma   90.00
#
_symmetry.space_group_name_H-M   'P 1'
#
loop_
_entity.id
_entity.type
_entity.pdbx_description
1 polymer ?
#
loop_
_entity_poly.entity_id
_entity_poly.type
_entity_poly.pdbx_seq_one_letter_code
_entity_poly.pdbx_strand_id
1 'polypeptide(L)'
;MSKLIKIKSVDTNFEREQLIRPFGFKGIYQNEFWVTSALIESDSNIKHVGMMTQCLAWCDLDAFLAHTEAGGNLLIFQTLEYALQKIKGTSFRNPLELQDAILKDVHQYGVKITEKKNLRMTFTLSSLVALDNALWMVYAQENGFKNFDEMIPEEFRPYLSFRHKNVAHVPLMA
;
A
#
# COMPACT_ATOMS: atom_id res chain seq x y z
N MET A 1 -16.00 20.69 1.86
CA MET A 1 -16.14 19.27 2.33
C MET A 1 -15.84 18.35 1.16
N SER A 2 -15.02 17.33 1.36
CA SER A 2 -14.74 16.32 0.34
C SER A 2 -16.00 15.51 -0.01
N LYS A 3 -16.06 15.08 -1.26
CA LYS A 3 -17.15 14.28 -1.81
C LYS A 3 -17.20 12.91 -1.14
N LEU A 4 -18.40 12.37 -0.88
CA LEU A 4 -18.55 10.97 -0.48
C LEU A 4 -18.38 10.11 -1.72
N ILE A 5 -17.38 9.23 -1.72
CA ILE A 5 -17.00 8.39 -2.85
C ILE A 5 -17.33 6.95 -2.50
N LYS A 6 -18.10 6.26 -3.35
CA LYS A 6 -18.41 4.85 -3.17
C LYS A 6 -17.56 4.01 -4.13
N ILE A 7 -16.97 2.94 -3.60
CA ILE A 7 -16.16 1.99 -4.36
C ILE A 7 -17.08 0.97 -5.03
N LYS A 8 -17.10 0.98 -6.35
CA LYS A 8 -17.93 0.08 -7.17
C LYS A 8 -17.26 -1.28 -7.36
N SER A 9 -16.01 -1.26 -7.78
CA SER A 9 -15.25 -2.47 -8.03
C SER A 9 -13.78 -2.32 -7.66
N VAL A 10 -13.14 -3.44 -7.40
CA VAL A 10 -11.71 -3.56 -7.14
C VAL A 10 -11.16 -4.75 -7.92
N ASP A 11 -9.88 -4.67 -8.30
CA ASP A 11 -9.14 -5.77 -8.91
C ASP A 11 -7.67 -5.66 -8.50
N THR A 12 -6.90 -6.73 -8.62
CA THR A 12 -5.48 -6.75 -8.29
C THR A 12 -4.73 -7.77 -9.12
N ASN A 13 -3.46 -7.51 -9.35
CA ASN A 13 -2.56 -8.41 -10.05
C ASN A 13 -1.13 -8.22 -9.53
N PHE A 14 -0.23 -9.11 -9.90
CA PHE A 14 1.20 -8.98 -9.62
C PHE A 14 2.04 -9.47 -10.80
N GLU A 15 3.25 -8.92 -10.89
CA GLU A 15 4.31 -9.40 -11.78
C GLU A 15 5.57 -9.72 -10.96
N ARG A 16 6.36 -10.67 -11.43
CA ARG A 16 7.61 -11.11 -10.81
C ARG A 16 8.77 -10.62 -11.65
N GLU A 17 9.58 -9.74 -11.09
CA GLU A 17 10.74 -9.16 -11.75
C GLU A 17 12.02 -9.80 -11.21
N GLN A 18 12.67 -10.60 -12.04
CA GLN A 18 13.95 -11.19 -11.69
C GLN A 18 15.07 -10.13 -11.67
N LEU A 19 15.85 -10.12 -10.61
CA LEU A 19 16.99 -9.22 -10.51
C LEU A 19 18.16 -9.76 -11.35
N ILE A 20 18.88 -8.88 -12.04
CA ILE A 20 20.11 -9.21 -12.79
C ILE A 20 21.16 -9.82 -11.85
N ARG A 21 21.19 -9.37 -10.61
CA ARG A 21 22.04 -9.88 -9.53
C ARG A 21 21.23 -9.92 -8.23
N PRO A 22 21.48 -10.90 -7.36
CA PRO A 22 20.83 -10.92 -6.05
C PRO A 22 21.09 -9.62 -5.28
N PHE A 23 20.04 -9.07 -4.69
CA PHE A 23 20.14 -7.88 -3.83
C PHE A 23 20.36 -8.29 -2.39
N GLY A 24 21.53 -7.92 -1.85
CA GLY A 24 21.90 -8.19 -0.46
C GLY A 24 21.30 -7.17 0.49
N PHE A 25 20.53 -7.62 1.48
CA PHE A 25 19.92 -6.75 2.48
C PHE A 25 19.74 -7.47 3.82
N LYS A 26 20.16 -6.87 4.93
CA LYS A 26 20.06 -7.45 6.29
C LYS A 26 20.62 -8.88 6.42
N GLY A 27 21.68 -9.21 5.68
CA GLY A 27 22.31 -10.53 5.71
C GLY A 27 21.59 -11.62 4.91
N ILE A 28 20.61 -11.27 4.11
CA ILE A 28 19.91 -12.14 3.17
C ILE A 28 20.11 -11.66 1.74
N TYR A 29 19.77 -12.52 0.78
CA TYR A 29 19.72 -12.19 -0.63
C TYR A 29 18.30 -12.35 -1.18
N GLN A 30 17.87 -11.39 -1.99
CA GLN A 30 16.64 -11.43 -2.76
C GLN A 30 16.99 -11.57 -4.24
N ASN A 31 16.29 -12.45 -4.94
CA ASN A 31 16.52 -12.75 -6.35
C ASN A 31 15.49 -12.11 -7.26
N GLU A 32 14.34 -11.73 -6.70
CA GLU A 32 13.25 -11.11 -7.45
C GLU A 32 12.52 -10.06 -6.60
N PHE A 33 11.87 -9.14 -7.26
CA PHE A 33 10.83 -8.30 -6.66
C PHE A 33 9.48 -8.60 -7.28
N TRP A 34 8.45 -8.57 -6.46
CA TRP A 34 7.08 -8.61 -6.95
C TRP A 34 6.57 -7.19 -7.05
N VAL A 35 6.04 -6.84 -8.23
CA VAL A 35 5.32 -5.59 -8.44
C VAL A 35 3.85 -5.90 -8.39
N THR A 36 3.16 -5.39 -7.36
CA THR A 36 1.72 -5.58 -7.20
C THR A 36 0.98 -4.33 -7.63
N SER A 37 -0.19 -4.52 -8.21
CA SER A 37 -1.11 -3.47 -8.61
C SER A 37 -2.46 -3.65 -7.96
N ALA A 38 -3.13 -2.53 -7.65
CA ALA A 38 -4.52 -2.49 -7.21
C ALA A 38 -5.31 -1.55 -8.11
N LEU A 39 -6.39 -2.02 -8.70
CA LEU A 39 -7.34 -1.21 -9.46
C LEU A 39 -8.54 -0.91 -8.56
N ILE A 40 -8.91 0.35 -8.47
CA ILE A 40 -10.13 0.81 -7.79
C ILE A 40 -10.98 1.60 -8.77
N GLU A 41 -12.26 1.27 -8.84
CA GLU A 41 -13.28 1.99 -9.61
C GLU A 41 -14.35 2.54 -8.67
N SER A 42 -14.67 3.83 -8.81
CA SER A 42 -15.79 4.47 -8.11
C SER A 42 -17.13 4.30 -8.85
N ASP A 43 -18.25 4.55 -8.16
CA ASP A 43 -19.59 4.55 -8.78
C ASP A 43 -19.72 5.60 -9.91
N SER A 44 -18.86 6.64 -9.91
CA SER A 44 -18.75 7.62 -11.01
C SER A 44 -17.95 7.10 -12.21
N ASN A 45 -17.55 5.84 -12.22
CA ASN A 45 -16.70 5.17 -13.22
C ASN A 45 -15.28 5.76 -13.33
N ILE A 46 -14.79 6.44 -12.30
CA ILE A 46 -13.39 6.84 -12.21
C ILE A 46 -12.56 5.63 -11.78
N LYS A 47 -11.49 5.36 -12.54
CA LYS A 47 -10.60 4.20 -12.33
C LYS A 47 -9.17 4.65 -12.16
N HIS A 48 -8.52 4.13 -11.14
CA HIS A 48 -7.08 4.30 -10.96
C HIS A 48 -6.40 3.03 -10.52
N VAL A 49 -5.14 2.90 -10.95
CA VAL A 49 -4.24 1.82 -10.54
C VAL A 49 -3.20 2.40 -9.59
N GLY A 50 -3.07 1.81 -8.43
CA GLY A 50 -1.92 1.99 -7.55
C GLY A 50 -0.96 0.82 -7.70
N MET A 51 0.32 1.08 -7.48
CA MET A 51 1.37 0.07 -7.60
C MET A 51 2.29 0.09 -6.40
N MET A 52 2.88 -1.05 -6.09
CA MET A 52 3.95 -1.17 -5.11
C MET A 52 4.95 -2.25 -5.51
N THR A 53 6.21 -2.06 -5.17
CA THR A 53 7.23 -3.12 -5.18
C THR A 53 7.28 -3.75 -3.79
N GLN A 54 7.03 -5.06 -3.71
CA GLN A 54 7.03 -5.78 -2.44
C GLN A 54 8.45 -6.01 -1.93
N CYS A 55 8.67 -5.81 -0.64
CA CYS A 55 9.92 -6.14 0.04
C CYS A 55 9.64 -6.69 1.45
N LEU A 56 9.35 -7.98 1.54
CA LEU A 56 9.01 -8.63 2.82
C LEU A 56 10.15 -8.54 3.83
N ALA A 57 11.40 -8.69 3.40
CA ALA A 57 12.57 -8.56 4.26
C ALA A 57 12.69 -7.20 4.97
N TRP A 58 12.24 -6.14 4.30
CA TRP A 58 12.16 -4.81 4.91
C TRP A 58 11.04 -4.74 5.96
N CYS A 59 9.90 -5.31 5.64
CA CYS A 59 8.68 -5.18 6.45
C CYS A 59 8.75 -6.02 7.74
N ASP A 60 9.13 -7.31 7.60
CA ASP A 60 9.27 -8.26 8.70
C ASP A 60 10.28 -9.35 8.33
N LEU A 61 11.52 -9.18 8.80
CA LEU A 61 12.61 -10.11 8.46
C LEU A 61 12.32 -11.54 8.93
N ASP A 62 11.73 -11.71 10.12
CA ASP A 62 11.45 -13.06 10.63
C ASP A 62 10.34 -13.74 9.82
N ALA A 63 9.35 -12.97 9.34
CA ALA A 63 8.34 -13.49 8.41
C ALA A 63 8.99 -13.87 7.07
N PHE A 64 9.95 -13.10 6.58
CA PHE A 64 10.70 -13.46 5.36
C PHE A 64 11.48 -14.76 5.54
N LEU A 65 12.21 -14.91 6.65
CA LEU A 65 13.03 -16.09 6.92
C LEU A 65 12.22 -17.38 7.20
N ALA A 66 10.96 -17.23 7.59
CA ALA A 66 10.07 -18.36 7.84
C ALA A 66 9.47 -18.99 6.57
N HIS A 67 9.63 -18.32 5.41
CA HIS A 67 9.04 -18.72 4.14
C HIS A 67 10.08 -18.73 3.02
N THR A 68 9.72 -19.33 1.87
CA THR A 68 10.46 -19.08 0.63
C THR A 68 10.21 -17.63 0.17
N GLU A 69 11.10 -17.08 -0.62
CA GLU A 69 10.96 -15.72 -1.17
C GLU A 69 9.59 -15.51 -1.85
N ALA A 70 9.20 -16.46 -2.72
CA ALA A 70 7.90 -16.42 -3.38
C ALA A 70 6.73 -16.59 -2.39
N GLY A 71 6.86 -17.49 -1.40
CA GLY A 71 5.84 -17.71 -0.38
C GLY A 71 5.58 -16.47 0.46
N GLY A 72 6.64 -15.78 0.88
CA GLY A 72 6.52 -14.55 1.63
C GLY A 72 5.89 -13.40 0.83
N ASN A 73 6.27 -13.25 -0.43
CA ASN A 73 5.64 -12.26 -1.32
C ASN A 73 4.16 -12.56 -1.57
N LEU A 74 3.79 -13.85 -1.67
CA LEU A 74 2.39 -14.26 -1.81
C LEU A 74 1.56 -13.86 -0.57
N LEU A 75 2.10 -13.95 0.64
CA LEU A 75 1.40 -13.53 1.86
C LEU A 75 1.11 -12.01 1.88
N ILE A 76 2.04 -11.18 1.38
CA ILE A 76 1.80 -9.74 1.20
C ILE A 76 0.68 -9.52 0.19
N PHE A 77 0.73 -10.20 -0.95
CA PHE A 77 -0.30 -10.09 -1.99
C PHE A 77 -1.68 -10.51 -1.50
N GLN A 78 -1.79 -11.63 -0.80
CA GLN A 78 -3.06 -12.09 -0.21
C GLN A 78 -3.62 -11.10 0.82
N THR A 79 -2.74 -10.41 1.56
CA THR A 79 -3.17 -9.37 2.50
C THR A 79 -3.76 -8.17 1.75
N LEU A 80 -3.18 -7.78 0.61
CA LEU A 80 -3.74 -6.76 -0.27
C LEU A 80 -5.10 -7.18 -0.84
N GLU A 81 -5.23 -8.41 -1.36
CA GLU A 81 -6.51 -8.93 -1.87
C GLU A 81 -7.60 -8.88 -0.81
N TYR A 82 -7.30 -9.33 0.40
CA TYR A 82 -8.24 -9.28 1.52
C TYR A 82 -8.69 -7.85 1.79
N ALA A 83 -7.77 -6.88 1.85
CA ALA A 83 -8.09 -5.48 2.07
C ALA A 83 -8.98 -4.91 0.95
N LEU A 84 -8.68 -5.21 -0.31
CA LEU A 84 -9.48 -4.79 -1.46
C LEU A 84 -10.91 -5.34 -1.38
N GLN A 85 -11.10 -6.60 -1.03
CA GLN A 85 -12.44 -7.17 -0.84
C GLN A 85 -13.20 -6.51 0.32
N LYS A 86 -12.51 -6.06 1.37
CA LYS A 86 -13.12 -5.34 2.49
C LYS A 86 -13.66 -3.96 2.10
N ILE A 87 -12.95 -3.25 1.23
CA ILE A 87 -13.37 -1.90 0.82
C ILE A 87 -14.39 -1.89 -0.31
N LYS A 88 -14.55 -2.99 -1.03
CA LYS A 88 -15.53 -3.09 -2.13
C LYS A 88 -16.95 -2.81 -1.63
N GLY A 89 -17.64 -1.90 -2.29
CA GLY A 89 -19.00 -1.47 -1.94
C GLY A 89 -19.08 -0.48 -0.77
N THR A 90 -17.97 -0.16 -0.11
CA THR A 90 -17.93 0.86 0.95
C THR A 90 -17.86 2.27 0.40
N SER A 91 -18.05 3.26 1.26
CA SER A 91 -17.92 4.67 0.91
C SER A 91 -16.95 5.38 1.85
N PHE A 92 -16.21 6.36 1.33
CA PHE A 92 -15.24 7.14 2.08
C PHE A 92 -15.26 8.62 1.69
N ARG A 93 -14.76 9.50 2.56
CA ARG A 93 -14.58 10.92 2.30
C ARG A 93 -13.12 11.31 2.14
N ASN A 94 -12.22 10.60 2.79
CA ASN A 94 -10.79 10.70 2.54
C ASN A 94 -10.14 9.29 2.68
N PRO A 95 -9.02 9.04 1.99
CA PRO A 95 -8.34 7.74 2.02
C PRO A 95 -7.89 7.28 3.41
N LEU A 96 -7.47 8.21 4.29
CA LEU A 96 -6.99 7.88 5.63
C LEU A 96 -8.08 7.26 6.49
N GLU A 97 -9.30 7.85 6.50
CA GLU A 97 -10.43 7.30 7.24
C GLU A 97 -10.76 5.86 6.83
N LEU A 98 -10.75 5.59 5.53
CA LEU A 98 -11.03 4.25 5.03
C LEU A 98 -9.95 3.24 5.45
N GLN A 99 -8.69 3.63 5.33
CA GLN A 99 -7.57 2.77 5.73
C GLN A 99 -7.57 2.51 7.23
N ASP A 100 -7.77 3.52 8.05
CA ASP A 100 -7.88 3.37 9.51
C ASP A 100 -9.02 2.43 9.91
N ALA A 101 -10.15 2.50 9.22
CA ALA A 101 -11.30 1.64 9.48
C ALA A 101 -11.02 0.15 9.22
N ILE A 102 -10.16 -0.18 8.26
CA ILE A 102 -9.86 -1.57 7.90
C ILE A 102 -8.56 -2.10 8.50
N LEU A 103 -7.63 -1.21 8.91
CA LEU A 103 -6.25 -1.57 9.26
C LEU A 103 -6.14 -2.68 10.31
N LYS A 104 -6.94 -2.61 11.37
CA LYS A 104 -6.92 -3.59 12.44
C LYS A 104 -7.35 -4.98 11.95
N ASP A 105 -8.40 -5.05 11.15
CA ASP A 105 -8.92 -6.31 10.61
C ASP A 105 -7.96 -6.92 9.59
N VAL A 106 -7.39 -6.10 8.71
CA VAL A 106 -6.37 -6.53 7.74
C VAL A 106 -5.11 -7.03 8.46
N HIS A 107 -4.69 -6.37 9.55
CA HIS A 107 -3.57 -6.83 10.35
C HIS A 107 -3.83 -8.20 11.00
N GLN A 108 -5.02 -8.39 11.56
CA GLN A 108 -5.42 -9.69 12.12
C GLN A 108 -5.44 -10.79 11.05
N TYR A 109 -5.87 -10.47 9.83
CA TYR A 109 -5.77 -11.40 8.71
C TYR A 109 -4.31 -11.74 8.40
N GLY A 110 -3.42 -10.75 8.32
CA GLY A 110 -1.98 -10.96 8.15
C GLY A 110 -1.38 -11.87 9.23
N VAL A 111 -1.71 -11.63 10.50
CA VAL A 111 -1.30 -12.48 11.62
C VAL A 111 -1.78 -13.93 11.43
N LYS A 112 -3.01 -14.12 10.97
CA LYS A 112 -3.59 -15.43 10.74
C LYS A 112 -2.88 -16.21 9.62
N ILE A 113 -2.64 -15.58 8.47
CA ILE A 113 -2.06 -16.28 7.32
C ILE A 113 -0.55 -16.50 7.45
N THR A 114 0.14 -15.67 8.23
CA THR A 114 1.57 -15.84 8.55
C THR A 114 1.82 -16.73 9.75
N GLU A 115 0.78 -17.07 10.51
CA GLU A 115 0.84 -17.75 11.82
C GLU A 115 1.76 -17.05 12.84
N LYS A 116 2.04 -15.76 12.62
CA LYS A 116 2.98 -14.99 13.42
C LYS A 116 2.24 -14.03 14.36
N LYS A 117 2.11 -14.39 15.64
CA LYS A 117 1.38 -13.59 16.66
C LYS A 117 1.95 -12.18 16.86
N ASN A 118 3.26 -11.99 16.67
CA ASN A 118 3.95 -10.71 16.80
C ASN A 118 4.32 -10.10 15.44
N LEU A 119 3.50 -10.34 14.40
CA LEU A 119 3.68 -9.76 13.07
C LEU A 119 3.80 -8.24 13.19
N ARG A 120 4.81 -7.67 12.55
CA ARG A 120 5.00 -6.22 12.56
C ARG A 120 3.90 -5.51 11.76
N MET A 121 3.43 -4.38 12.30
CA MET A 121 2.46 -3.55 11.58
C MET A 121 2.96 -3.09 10.20
N THR A 122 4.28 -2.93 10.05
CA THR A 122 4.93 -2.62 8.76
C THR A 122 4.63 -3.65 7.67
N PHE A 123 4.43 -4.93 8.02
CA PHE A 123 3.98 -5.93 7.05
C PHE A 123 2.62 -5.54 6.45
N THR A 124 1.66 -5.23 7.30
CA THR A 124 0.30 -4.85 6.87
C THR A 124 0.29 -3.53 6.11
N LEU A 125 0.97 -2.52 6.63
CA LEU A 125 1.05 -1.21 5.97
C LEU A 125 1.70 -1.32 4.59
N SER A 126 2.77 -2.11 4.44
CA SER A 126 3.38 -2.36 3.14
C SER A 126 2.43 -3.09 2.19
N SER A 127 1.65 -4.06 2.69
CA SER A 127 0.67 -4.75 1.84
C SER A 127 -0.41 -3.80 1.30
N LEU A 128 -0.67 -2.68 1.97
CA LEU A 128 -1.70 -1.71 1.58
C LEU A 128 -1.19 -0.61 0.62
N VAL A 129 0.10 -0.51 0.31
CA VAL A 129 0.65 0.61 -0.48
C VAL A 129 0.00 0.74 -1.86
N ALA A 130 -0.22 -0.36 -2.58
CA ALA A 130 -0.89 -0.31 -3.88
C ALA A 130 -2.34 0.18 -3.77
N LEU A 131 -3.06 -0.28 -2.74
CA LEU A 131 -4.41 0.19 -2.42
C LEU A 131 -4.41 1.68 -2.06
N ASP A 132 -3.48 2.11 -1.21
CA ASP A 132 -3.34 3.51 -0.79
C ASP A 132 -3.15 4.42 -2.00
N ASN A 133 -2.18 4.10 -2.86
CA ASN A 133 -1.92 4.87 -4.08
C ASN A 133 -3.17 4.98 -4.97
N ALA A 134 -3.90 3.87 -5.18
CA ALA A 134 -5.13 3.88 -5.99
C ALA A 134 -6.23 4.75 -5.35
N LEU A 135 -6.42 4.65 -4.02
CA LEU A 135 -7.40 5.45 -3.29
C LEU A 135 -7.14 6.95 -3.40
N TRP A 136 -5.88 7.38 -3.23
CA TRP A 136 -5.52 8.79 -3.36
C TRP A 136 -5.77 9.32 -4.75
N MET A 137 -5.50 8.53 -5.79
CA MET A 137 -5.75 8.94 -7.17
C MET A 137 -7.24 9.02 -7.50
N VAL A 138 -8.05 8.06 -7.04
CA VAL A 138 -9.51 8.13 -7.16
C VAL A 138 -10.07 9.33 -6.40
N TYR A 139 -9.62 9.55 -5.17
CA TYR A 139 -10.00 10.68 -4.34
C TYR A 139 -9.68 12.02 -4.99
N ALA A 140 -8.47 12.16 -5.55
CA ALA A 140 -8.06 13.38 -6.25
C ALA A 140 -8.96 13.68 -7.45
N GLN A 141 -9.20 12.70 -8.30
CA GLN A 141 -10.00 12.90 -9.51
C GLN A 141 -11.47 13.16 -9.18
N GLU A 142 -12.06 12.46 -8.21
CA GLU A 142 -13.45 12.65 -7.77
C GLU A 142 -13.69 14.06 -7.22
N ASN A 143 -12.69 14.65 -6.57
CA ASN A 143 -12.77 16.00 -6.00
C ASN A 143 -12.24 17.09 -6.95
N GLY A 144 -11.66 16.72 -8.10
CA GLY A 144 -11.08 17.66 -9.06
C GLY A 144 -9.77 18.29 -8.60
N PHE A 145 -9.04 17.66 -7.68
CA PHE A 145 -7.73 18.12 -7.18
C PHE A 145 -6.65 17.97 -8.26
N LYS A 146 -5.75 18.94 -8.35
CA LYS A 146 -4.72 19.03 -9.39
C LYS A 146 -3.32 18.75 -8.88
N ASN A 147 -3.11 18.80 -7.59
CA ASN A 147 -1.80 18.61 -6.96
C ASN A 147 -1.95 18.00 -5.55
N PHE A 148 -0.84 17.56 -4.98
CA PHE A 148 -0.83 16.93 -3.65
C PHE A 148 -1.29 17.85 -2.52
N ASP A 149 -0.98 19.14 -2.59
CA ASP A 149 -1.38 20.08 -1.53
C ASP A 149 -2.90 20.23 -1.44
N GLU A 150 -3.61 20.14 -2.55
CA GLU A 150 -5.08 20.14 -2.58
C GLU A 150 -5.68 18.85 -2.02
N MET A 151 -4.97 17.72 -2.14
CA MET A 151 -5.41 16.42 -1.63
C MET A 151 -5.31 16.31 -0.10
N ILE A 152 -4.45 17.13 0.54
CA ILE A 152 -4.23 17.06 1.99
C ILE A 152 -5.50 17.51 2.70
N PRO A 153 -6.12 16.66 3.57
CA PRO A 153 -7.26 17.06 4.38
C PRO A 153 -6.93 18.28 5.24
N GLU A 154 -7.91 19.15 5.43
CA GLU A 154 -7.71 20.48 6.06
C GLU A 154 -7.09 20.38 7.45
N GLU A 155 -7.49 19.38 8.23
CA GLU A 155 -6.98 19.12 9.59
C GLU A 155 -5.47 18.82 9.64
N PHE A 156 -4.87 18.33 8.54
CA PHE A 156 -3.43 18.03 8.47
C PHE A 156 -2.59 19.17 7.89
N ARG A 157 -3.21 20.17 7.24
CA ARG A 157 -2.49 21.29 6.62
C ARG A 157 -1.59 22.07 7.58
N PRO A 158 -1.99 22.36 8.85
CA PRO A 158 -1.12 23.07 9.79
C PRO A 158 0.22 22.36 10.04
N TYR A 159 0.23 21.01 10.02
CA TYR A 159 1.42 20.20 10.26
C TYR A 159 2.33 20.10 9.02
N LEU A 160 1.81 20.43 7.85
CA LEU A 160 2.50 20.32 6.56
C LEU A 160 2.76 21.70 5.93
N SER A 161 2.59 22.80 6.69
CA SER A 161 2.77 24.17 6.20
C SER A 161 4.23 24.57 6.00
N PHE A 162 5.17 23.90 6.70
CA PHE A 162 6.59 24.19 6.57
C PHE A 162 7.14 23.62 5.28
N ARG A 163 7.87 24.47 4.52
CA ARG A 163 8.53 24.09 3.26
C ARG A 163 10.03 24.39 3.35
N HIS A 164 10.85 23.37 3.13
CA HIS A 164 12.29 23.56 2.94
C HIS A 164 12.57 24.08 1.53
N LYS A 165 13.41 25.11 1.41
CA LYS A 165 13.91 25.57 0.10
C LYS A 165 14.84 24.57 -0.56
N ASN A 166 15.63 23.88 0.27
CA ASN A 166 16.61 22.88 -0.17
C ASN A 166 16.42 21.60 0.63
N VAL A 167 16.44 20.46 -0.05
CA VAL A 167 16.43 19.13 0.55
C VAL A 167 17.73 18.45 0.18
N ALA A 168 18.46 17.95 1.20
CA ALA A 168 19.67 17.18 0.96
C ALA A 168 19.30 15.84 0.32
N HIS A 169 19.93 15.52 -0.81
CA HIS A 169 19.81 14.22 -1.46
C HIS A 169 20.91 13.30 -0.96
N VAL A 170 20.57 12.21 -0.30
CA VAL A 170 21.51 11.17 0.13
C VAL A 170 21.29 9.97 -0.78
N PRO A 171 22.24 9.65 -1.68
CA PRO A 171 22.13 8.47 -2.53
C PRO A 171 22.25 7.21 -1.68
N LEU A 172 21.38 6.23 -1.93
CA LEU A 172 21.54 4.88 -1.41
C LEU A 172 22.62 4.19 -2.25
N MET A 173 23.73 3.84 -1.61
CA MET A 173 24.73 2.98 -2.21
C MET A 173 24.53 1.57 -1.67
N ALA A 174 24.22 0.63 -2.54
CA ALA A 174 24.07 -0.80 -2.25
C ALA A 174 25.26 -1.57 -2.81
#